data_c11f65ed8b8a66ef7555fee8c425acdb
#
_entry.id   c11f65ed8b8a66ef7555fee8c425acdb
#
_cell.length_a   1.000
_cell.length_b   1.000
_cell.length_c   1.000
_cell.angle_alpha   90.00
_cell.angle_beta   90.00
_cell.angle_gamma   90.00
#
_symmetry.space_group_name_H-M   'P 1'
#
loop_
_entity.id
_entity.type
_entity.pdbx_description
1 polymer ?
#
loop_
_entity_poly.entity_id
_entity_poly.type
_entity_poly.pdbx_seq_one_letter_code
_entity_poly.pdbx_strand_id
1 'polypeptide(L)'
;MFIVFRSLGIISDKEICDIILLDIKDEKISKMLYGLKASVVESNKYLTQEQALEHIVSFAMYTPLNVDKETGMKRKIAFTENVLDKDLFPHCKTKKQKIYYLGYMANKLLKTSFGWRNPDDRDSYINKRIDLTGTLLNNLFRNYFNKLVKDMQKQVIREINNGSWRSTDD
;
A
#
# COMPACT_ATOMS: atom_id res chain seq x y z
N MET A 1 3.46 2.33 11.74
CA MET A 1 4.59 1.88 10.90
C MET A 1 4.93 0.40 11.13
N PHE A 2 5.18 -0.05 12.35
CA PHE A 2 5.46 -1.46 12.68
C PHE A 2 4.38 -2.43 12.19
N ILE A 3 3.10 -2.05 12.24
CA ILE A 3 1.99 -2.84 11.71
C ILE A 3 2.19 -3.17 10.22
N VAL A 4 2.70 -2.23 9.43
CA VAL A 4 2.99 -2.46 8.00
C VAL A 4 4.16 -3.45 7.83
N PHE A 5 5.22 -3.37 8.63
CA PHE A 5 6.28 -4.37 8.62
C PHE A 5 5.76 -5.77 8.95
N ARG A 6 4.89 -5.87 9.97
CA ARG A 6 4.27 -7.15 10.36
C ARG A 6 3.39 -7.71 9.25
N SER A 7 2.61 -6.88 8.57
CA SER A 7 1.79 -7.31 7.42
C SER A 7 2.64 -7.82 6.25
N LEU A 8 3.85 -7.27 6.07
CA LEU A 8 4.81 -7.73 5.05
C LEU A 8 5.58 -9.00 5.45
N GLY A 9 5.45 -9.45 6.71
CA GLY A 9 6.00 -10.71 7.20
C GLY A 9 7.14 -10.60 8.23
N ILE A 10 7.52 -9.39 8.67
CA ILE A 10 8.49 -9.21 9.76
C ILE A 10 7.74 -8.97 11.06
N ILE A 11 7.75 -9.97 11.95
CA ILE A 11 6.98 -9.95 13.20
C ILE A 11 7.81 -9.37 14.36
N SER A 12 9.12 -9.67 14.39
CA SER A 12 9.99 -9.30 15.48
C SER A 12 10.30 -7.80 15.50
N ASP A 13 9.98 -7.13 16.60
CA ASP A 13 10.29 -5.70 16.78
C ASP A 13 11.78 -5.43 16.73
N LYS A 14 12.60 -6.37 17.22
CA LYS A 14 14.05 -6.28 17.13
C LYS A 14 14.50 -6.25 15.67
N GLU A 15 14.02 -7.19 14.86
CA GLU A 15 14.35 -7.27 13.43
C GLU A 15 13.90 -6.02 12.67
N ILE A 16 12.72 -5.47 12.98
CA ILE A 16 12.25 -4.21 12.42
C ILE A 16 13.18 -3.06 12.80
N CYS A 17 13.59 -2.98 14.06
CA CYS A 17 14.55 -1.98 14.52
C CYS A 17 15.91 -2.14 13.81
N ASP A 18 16.42 -3.36 13.67
CA ASP A 18 17.67 -3.64 12.96
C ASP A 18 17.61 -3.18 11.49
N ILE A 19 16.48 -3.40 10.81
CA ILE A 19 16.27 -2.96 9.42
C ILE A 19 16.22 -1.44 9.31
N ILE A 20 15.63 -0.76 10.29
CA ILE A 20 15.51 0.71 10.27
C ILE A 20 16.82 1.38 10.67
N LEU A 21 17.48 0.88 11.71
CA LEU A 21 18.64 1.54 12.32
C LEU A 21 19.95 1.13 11.67
N LEU A 22 20.03 -0.07 11.10
CA LEU A 22 21.19 -0.70 10.46
C LEU A 22 22.29 -1.07 11.42
N ASP A 23 22.64 -0.25 12.38
CA ASP A 23 23.65 -0.51 13.42
C ASP A 23 23.19 0.01 14.79
N ILE A 24 22.62 -0.90 15.59
CA ILE A 24 22.12 -0.56 16.93
C ILE A 24 23.29 -0.36 17.94
N LYS A 25 24.49 -0.84 17.63
CA LYS A 25 25.64 -0.74 18.53
C LYS A 25 26.22 0.68 18.58
N ASP A 26 25.96 1.48 17.57
CA ASP A 26 26.36 2.89 17.57
C ASP A 26 25.48 3.66 18.57
N GLU A 27 26.12 4.26 19.58
CA GLU A 27 25.46 5.05 20.63
C GLU A 27 24.63 6.21 20.05
N LYS A 28 25.08 6.83 18.97
CA LYS A 28 24.36 7.89 18.27
C LYS A 28 23.10 7.37 17.63
N ILE A 29 23.17 6.20 16.98
CA ILE A 29 22.04 5.59 16.29
C ILE A 29 21.04 5.02 17.30
N SER A 30 21.50 4.52 18.44
CA SER A 30 20.61 4.00 19.49
C SER A 30 19.61 5.06 20.00
N LYS A 31 19.96 6.35 19.94
CA LYS A 31 19.04 7.47 20.28
C LYS A 31 17.79 7.49 19.38
N MET A 32 17.90 7.00 18.15
CA MET A 32 16.75 6.93 17.22
C MET A 32 15.66 5.97 17.69
N LEU A 33 15.98 5.02 18.60
CA LEU A 33 14.99 4.12 19.20
C LEU A 33 13.86 4.88 19.91
N TYR A 34 14.18 6.04 20.51
CA TYR A 34 13.14 6.88 21.13
C TYR A 34 12.08 7.33 20.11
N GLY A 35 12.49 7.61 18.88
CA GLY A 35 11.56 7.99 17.79
C GLY A 35 10.66 6.84 17.34
N LEU A 36 11.06 5.59 17.58
CA LEU A 36 10.28 4.40 17.22
C LEU A 36 9.33 3.96 18.31
N LYS A 37 9.52 4.38 19.56
CA LYS A 37 8.77 3.91 20.73
C LYS A 37 7.25 4.00 20.56
N ALA A 38 6.74 5.10 20.05
CA ALA A 38 5.30 5.29 19.86
C ALA A 38 4.72 4.27 18.86
N SER A 39 5.44 3.99 17.78
CA SER A 39 5.01 3.01 16.77
C SER A 39 5.08 1.56 17.26
N VAL A 40 6.02 1.24 18.16
CA VAL A 40 6.09 -0.07 18.83
C VAL A 40 4.89 -0.25 19.74
N VAL A 41 4.62 0.73 20.61
CA VAL A 41 3.48 0.69 21.55
C VAL A 41 2.14 0.51 20.80
N GLU A 42 1.95 1.26 19.71
CA GLU A 42 0.74 1.13 18.87
C GLU A 42 0.61 -0.28 18.27
N SER A 43 1.71 -0.88 17.85
CA SER A 43 1.73 -2.19 17.21
C SER A 43 1.56 -3.37 18.16
N ASN A 44 1.72 -3.18 19.47
CA ASN A 44 1.62 -4.25 20.47
C ASN A 44 0.25 -4.95 20.51
N LYS A 45 -0.77 -4.32 19.95
CA LYS A 45 -2.11 -4.90 19.80
C LYS A 45 -2.21 -5.95 18.69
N TYR A 46 -1.25 -5.96 17.76
CA TYR A 46 -1.28 -6.77 16.54
C TYR A 46 0.02 -7.56 16.43
N LEU A 47 0.09 -8.70 17.14
CA LEU A 47 1.31 -9.47 17.30
C LEU A 47 1.58 -10.44 16.13
N THR A 48 0.55 -10.81 15.37
CA THR A 48 0.68 -11.73 14.24
C THR A 48 0.55 -10.99 12.91
N GLN A 49 1.03 -11.63 11.84
CA GLN A 49 0.89 -11.09 10.48
C GLN A 49 -0.59 -10.93 10.09
N GLU A 50 -1.43 -11.90 10.45
CA GLU A 50 -2.86 -11.89 10.16
C GLU A 50 -3.56 -10.72 10.85
N GLN A 51 -3.32 -10.54 12.16
CA GLN A 51 -3.89 -9.40 12.91
C GLN A 51 -3.44 -8.05 12.33
N ALA A 52 -2.18 -7.93 11.93
CA ALA A 52 -1.67 -6.72 11.30
C ALA A 52 -2.33 -6.46 9.95
N LEU A 53 -2.54 -7.52 9.15
CA LEU A 53 -3.24 -7.44 7.87
C LEU A 53 -4.72 -7.07 8.07
N GLU A 54 -5.43 -7.71 9.00
CA GLU A 54 -6.82 -7.39 9.33
C GLU A 54 -6.99 -5.93 9.76
N HIS A 55 -6.04 -5.42 10.54
CA HIS A 55 -6.05 -4.01 10.91
C HIS A 55 -5.94 -3.10 9.68
N ILE A 56 -5.05 -3.39 8.73
CA ILE A 56 -4.93 -2.63 7.49
C ILE A 56 -6.20 -2.76 6.64
N VAL A 57 -6.77 -3.97 6.56
CA VAL A 57 -8.04 -4.25 5.86
C VAL A 57 -9.19 -3.40 6.40
N SER A 58 -9.20 -3.10 7.70
CA SER A 58 -10.26 -2.25 8.29
C SER A 58 -10.32 -0.85 7.67
N PHE A 59 -9.19 -0.32 7.20
CA PHE A 59 -9.10 0.99 6.52
C PHE A 59 -9.31 0.92 5.00
N ALA A 60 -9.34 -0.30 4.41
CA ALA A 60 -9.55 -0.43 2.98
C ALA A 60 -10.98 -0.03 2.61
N MET A 61 -11.12 0.93 1.68
CA MET A 61 -12.43 1.43 1.20
C MET A 61 -13.10 0.50 0.19
N TYR A 62 -12.56 -0.70 -0.01
CA TYR A 62 -13.15 -1.68 -0.91
C TYR A 62 -14.36 -2.33 -0.24
N THR A 63 -15.53 -2.21 -0.87
CA THR A 63 -16.77 -2.84 -0.41
C THR A 63 -17.29 -3.76 -1.52
N PRO A 64 -17.20 -5.09 -1.37
CA PRO A 64 -17.78 -6.02 -2.32
C PRO A 64 -19.31 -5.90 -2.33
N LEU A 65 -19.91 -5.78 -3.51
CA LEU A 65 -21.35 -5.69 -3.67
C LEU A 65 -21.97 -7.11 -3.83
N ASN A 66 -23.16 -7.30 -3.29
CA ASN A 66 -23.97 -8.52 -3.45
C ASN A 66 -23.27 -9.83 -3.02
N VAL A 67 -22.55 -9.77 -1.91
CA VAL A 67 -21.82 -10.93 -1.36
C VAL A 67 -22.10 -11.03 0.13
N ASP A 68 -22.17 -12.27 0.64
CA ASP A 68 -22.27 -12.54 2.06
C ASP A 68 -21.04 -11.99 2.82
N LYS A 69 -21.22 -11.76 4.12
CA LYS A 69 -20.22 -11.08 4.96
C LYS A 69 -18.86 -11.81 4.98
N GLU A 70 -18.88 -13.14 5.01
CA GLU A 70 -17.66 -13.94 5.07
C GLU A 70 -16.87 -13.89 3.75
N THR A 71 -17.54 -14.11 2.63
CA THR A 71 -16.93 -14.01 1.29
C THR A 71 -16.49 -12.56 1.00
N GLY A 72 -17.27 -11.58 1.48
CA GLY A 72 -16.94 -10.17 1.38
C GLY A 72 -15.63 -9.82 2.11
N MET A 73 -15.43 -10.37 3.31
CA MET A 73 -14.18 -10.19 4.07
C MET A 73 -12.99 -10.85 3.36
N LYS A 74 -13.14 -12.07 2.86
CA LYS A 74 -12.09 -12.76 2.09
C LYS A 74 -11.67 -11.97 0.85
N ARG A 75 -12.63 -11.40 0.12
CA ARG A 75 -12.35 -10.54 -1.03
C ARG A 75 -11.64 -9.23 -0.64
N LYS A 76 -12.02 -8.65 0.50
CA LYS A 76 -11.41 -7.44 1.03
C LYS A 76 -9.95 -7.67 1.45
N ILE A 77 -9.66 -8.81 2.08
CA ILE A 77 -8.30 -9.25 2.41
C ILE A 77 -7.48 -9.43 1.14
N ALA A 78 -7.97 -10.21 0.17
CA ALA A 78 -7.28 -10.44 -1.09
C ALA A 78 -7.01 -9.13 -1.87
N PHE A 79 -7.95 -8.19 -1.85
CA PHE A 79 -7.75 -6.86 -2.42
C PHE A 79 -6.61 -6.11 -1.70
N THR A 80 -6.60 -6.12 -0.37
CA THR A 80 -5.55 -5.44 0.41
C THR A 80 -4.17 -6.06 0.18
N GLU A 81 -4.09 -7.38 0.13
CA GLU A 81 -2.84 -8.09 -0.21
C GLU A 81 -2.34 -7.71 -1.60
N ASN A 82 -3.24 -7.61 -2.59
CA ASN A 82 -2.89 -7.18 -3.94
C ASN A 82 -2.37 -5.74 -3.97
N VAL A 83 -2.97 -4.83 -3.17
CA VAL A 83 -2.48 -3.45 -3.01
C VAL A 83 -1.08 -3.42 -2.39
N LEU A 84 -0.86 -4.21 -1.32
CA LEU A 84 0.46 -4.31 -0.69
C LEU A 84 1.52 -4.93 -1.63
N ASP A 85 1.10 -5.83 -2.52
CA ASP A 85 2.01 -6.48 -3.46
C ASP A 85 2.29 -5.64 -4.71
N LYS A 86 1.30 -4.96 -5.27
CA LYS A 86 1.44 -4.25 -6.55
C LYS A 86 1.60 -2.74 -6.42
N ASP A 87 0.84 -2.12 -5.50
CA ASP A 87 0.76 -0.66 -5.43
C ASP A 87 1.73 -0.08 -4.40
N LEU A 88 1.98 -0.80 -3.29
CA LEU A 88 2.99 -0.39 -2.32
C LEU A 88 4.38 -0.55 -2.94
N PHE A 89 5.08 0.56 -3.17
CA PHE A 89 6.42 0.59 -3.77
C PHE A 89 6.53 -0.24 -5.06
N PRO A 90 5.85 0.15 -6.14
CA PRO A 90 5.76 -0.64 -7.39
C PRO A 90 7.12 -0.86 -8.07
N HIS A 91 8.14 -0.07 -7.74
CA HIS A 91 9.51 -0.24 -8.19
C HIS A 91 10.25 -1.38 -7.47
N CYS A 92 9.73 -1.85 -6.32
CA CYS A 92 10.26 -2.98 -5.58
C CYS A 92 9.55 -4.27 -6.01
N LYS A 93 10.30 -5.21 -6.61
CA LYS A 93 9.76 -6.45 -7.18
C LYS A 93 9.44 -7.51 -6.13
N THR A 94 10.12 -7.50 -4.98
CA THR A 94 9.98 -8.51 -3.92
C THR A 94 9.54 -7.88 -2.61
N LYS A 95 8.82 -8.65 -1.78
CA LYS A 95 8.44 -8.23 -0.42
C LYS A 95 9.66 -7.80 0.40
N LYS A 96 10.77 -8.52 0.27
CA LYS A 96 12.02 -8.20 0.95
C LYS A 96 12.55 -6.82 0.56
N GLN A 97 12.53 -6.47 -0.73
CA GLN A 97 12.94 -5.13 -1.18
C GLN A 97 12.03 -4.03 -0.61
N LYS A 98 10.71 -4.27 -0.54
CA LYS A 98 9.75 -3.34 0.05
C LYS A 98 10.03 -3.09 1.53
N ILE A 99 10.34 -4.13 2.28
CA ILE A 99 10.70 -4.06 3.69
C ILE A 99 11.95 -3.20 3.89
N TYR A 100 13.03 -3.47 3.16
CA TYR A 100 14.24 -2.66 3.26
C TYR A 100 14.05 -1.23 2.80
N TYR A 101 13.25 -1.01 1.76
CA TYR A 101 12.94 0.33 1.29
C TYR A 101 12.13 1.12 2.32
N LEU A 102 11.15 0.50 2.97
CA LEU A 102 10.40 1.11 4.06
C LEU A 102 11.32 1.46 5.24
N GLY A 103 12.23 0.56 5.62
CA GLY A 103 13.24 0.79 6.65
C GLY A 103 14.16 1.95 6.30
N TYR A 104 14.61 2.03 5.05
CA TYR A 104 15.43 3.13 4.56
C TYR A 104 14.70 4.49 4.63
N MET A 105 13.42 4.54 4.27
CA MET A 105 12.62 5.75 4.40
C MET A 105 12.48 6.18 5.85
N ALA A 106 12.19 5.23 6.75
CA ALA A 106 12.09 5.47 8.18
C ALA A 106 13.43 5.97 8.77
N ASN A 107 14.55 5.38 8.38
CA ASN A 107 15.90 5.82 8.79
C ASN A 107 16.17 7.27 8.37
N LYS A 108 15.87 7.61 7.10
CA LYS A 108 16.03 8.98 6.60
C LYS A 108 15.19 9.99 7.38
N LEU A 109 13.92 9.63 7.66
CA LEU A 109 13.00 10.46 8.42
C LEU A 109 13.55 10.73 9.83
N LEU A 110 14.01 9.68 10.52
CA LEU A 110 14.57 9.80 11.84
C LEU A 110 15.85 10.66 11.83
N LYS A 111 16.77 10.44 10.89
CA LYS A 111 17.99 11.26 10.76
C LYS A 111 17.66 12.73 10.55
N THR A 112 16.64 13.05 9.77
CA THR A 112 16.18 14.42 9.57
C THR A 112 15.56 14.99 10.84
N SER A 113 14.75 14.21 11.56
CA SER A 113 14.13 14.60 12.83
C SER A 113 15.17 14.92 13.92
N PHE A 114 16.30 14.21 13.93
CA PHE A 114 17.41 14.47 14.86
C PHE A 114 18.41 15.56 14.36
N GLY A 115 18.13 16.20 13.23
CA GLY A 115 19.00 17.21 12.66
C GLY A 115 20.32 16.69 12.09
N TRP A 116 20.46 15.36 11.92
CA TRP A 116 21.68 14.76 11.36
C TRP A 116 21.70 14.79 9.82
N ARG A 117 20.60 15.16 9.23
CA ARG A 117 20.43 15.36 7.80
C ARG A 117 19.53 16.57 7.58
N ASN A 118 19.89 17.40 6.62
CA ASN A 118 19.02 18.46 6.18
C ASN A 118 17.78 17.88 5.46
N PRO A 119 16.59 18.50 5.65
CA PRO A 119 15.43 18.16 4.86
C PRO A 119 15.71 18.40 3.38
N ASP A 120 15.13 17.54 2.52
CA ASP A 120 15.22 17.74 1.09
C ASP A 120 14.38 18.97 0.69
N ASP A 121 14.91 19.80 -0.21
CA ASP A 121 14.18 20.95 -0.73
C ASP A 121 13.05 20.46 -1.65
N ARG A 122 11.81 20.59 -1.15
CA ARG A 122 10.61 20.20 -1.89
C ARG A 122 10.40 21.00 -3.16
N ASP A 123 10.87 22.24 -3.19
CA ASP A 123 10.63 23.17 -4.29
C ASP A 123 11.72 23.12 -5.36
N SER A 124 12.84 22.48 -5.07
CA SER A 124 13.88 22.21 -6.06
C SER A 124 13.36 21.39 -7.25
N TYR A 125 13.72 21.78 -8.46
CA TYR A 125 13.37 21.07 -9.69
C TYR A 125 13.89 19.62 -9.72
N ILE A 126 14.97 19.30 -9.02
CA ILE A 126 15.50 17.92 -8.88
C ILE A 126 14.47 17.01 -8.20
N ASN A 127 13.69 17.57 -7.27
CA ASN A 127 12.67 16.82 -6.49
C ASN A 127 11.27 16.91 -7.11
N LYS A 128 11.12 17.61 -8.23
CA LYS A 128 9.84 17.71 -8.96
C LYS A 128 9.71 16.61 -10.02
N ARG A 129 8.46 16.32 -10.36
CA ARG A 129 8.11 15.46 -11.50
C ARG A 129 7.27 16.29 -12.46
N ILE A 130 7.51 16.10 -13.75
CA ILE A 130 6.79 16.76 -14.83
C ILE A 130 5.97 15.70 -15.53
N ASP A 131 4.67 15.94 -15.68
CA ASP A 131 3.81 15.09 -16.49
C ASP A 131 4.09 15.38 -17.97
N LEU A 132 4.67 14.39 -18.63
CA LEU A 132 4.92 14.43 -20.06
C LEU A 132 3.64 14.08 -20.84
N THR A 133 3.57 14.46 -22.10
CA THR A 133 2.46 14.20 -23.00
C THR A 133 2.03 12.72 -22.99
N GLY A 134 2.99 11.79 -23.00
CA GLY A 134 2.72 10.35 -22.96
C GLY A 134 1.95 9.93 -21.70
N THR A 135 2.33 10.45 -20.53
CA THR A 135 1.65 10.16 -19.26
C THR A 135 0.22 10.74 -19.26
N LEU A 136 0.07 11.98 -19.73
CA LEU A 136 -1.23 12.65 -19.80
C LEU A 136 -2.19 11.91 -20.75
N LEU A 137 -1.71 11.53 -21.95
CA LEU A 137 -2.51 10.76 -22.92
C LEU A 137 -2.86 9.37 -22.37
N ASN A 138 -1.94 8.68 -21.72
CA ASN A 138 -2.21 7.37 -21.11
C ASN A 138 -3.29 7.48 -20.02
N ASN A 139 -3.22 8.48 -19.17
CA ASN A 139 -4.22 8.71 -18.13
C ASN A 139 -5.59 9.03 -18.72
N LEU A 140 -5.64 9.88 -19.75
CA LEU A 140 -6.85 10.21 -20.48
C LEU A 140 -7.46 8.94 -21.12
N PHE A 141 -6.66 8.18 -21.86
CA PHE A 141 -7.09 6.92 -22.47
C PHE A 141 -7.66 5.94 -21.44
N ARG A 142 -6.94 5.70 -20.32
CA ARG A 142 -7.42 4.81 -19.26
C ARG A 142 -8.77 5.24 -18.69
N ASN A 143 -8.96 6.54 -18.46
CA ASN A 143 -10.20 7.05 -17.92
C ASN A 143 -11.38 6.81 -18.88
N TYR A 144 -11.20 7.12 -20.15
CA TYR A 144 -12.25 6.90 -21.17
C TYR A 144 -12.49 5.42 -21.47
N PHE A 145 -11.43 4.61 -21.51
CA PHE A 145 -11.57 3.17 -21.72
C PHE A 145 -12.32 2.52 -20.57
N ASN A 146 -11.99 2.85 -19.32
CA ASN A 146 -12.72 2.35 -18.17
C ASN A 146 -14.18 2.81 -18.15
N LYS A 147 -14.47 4.04 -18.60
CA LYS A 147 -15.84 4.53 -18.77
C LYS A 147 -16.57 3.71 -19.83
N LEU A 148 -15.96 3.51 -20.99
CA LEU A 148 -16.52 2.69 -22.07
C LEU A 148 -16.91 1.29 -21.57
N VAL A 149 -15.98 0.60 -20.90
CA VAL A 149 -16.24 -0.75 -20.35
C VAL A 149 -17.42 -0.74 -19.38
N LYS A 150 -17.48 0.23 -18.46
CA LYS A 150 -18.59 0.37 -17.51
C LYS A 150 -19.92 0.65 -18.19
N ASP A 151 -19.92 1.49 -19.22
CA ASP A 151 -21.15 1.82 -19.94
C ASP A 151 -21.63 0.65 -20.80
N MET A 152 -20.71 -0.10 -21.42
CA MET A 152 -21.03 -1.36 -22.10
C MET A 152 -21.63 -2.39 -21.13
N GLN A 153 -21.00 -2.61 -19.96
CA GLN A 153 -21.54 -3.52 -18.94
C GLN A 153 -22.96 -3.13 -18.52
N LYS A 154 -23.20 -1.84 -18.27
CA LYS A 154 -24.54 -1.35 -17.92
C LYS A 154 -25.55 -1.59 -19.04
N GLN A 155 -25.15 -1.38 -20.28
CA GLN A 155 -26.04 -1.61 -21.42
C GLN A 155 -26.39 -3.10 -21.57
N VAL A 156 -25.39 -3.98 -21.49
CA VAL A 156 -25.61 -5.44 -21.54
C VAL A 156 -26.55 -5.89 -20.42
N ILE A 157 -26.33 -5.45 -19.18
CA ILE A 157 -27.20 -5.77 -18.05
C ILE A 157 -28.64 -5.27 -18.32
N ARG A 158 -28.78 -4.07 -18.87
CA ARG A 158 -30.09 -3.51 -19.21
C ARG A 158 -30.82 -4.35 -20.27
N GLU A 159 -30.12 -4.75 -21.34
CA GLU A 159 -30.68 -5.59 -22.39
C GLU A 159 -31.09 -6.98 -21.87
N ILE A 160 -30.29 -7.58 -20.99
CA ILE A 160 -30.62 -8.85 -20.34
C ILE A 160 -31.89 -8.70 -19.49
N ASN A 161 -31.95 -7.65 -18.65
CA ASN A 161 -33.09 -7.41 -17.76
C ASN A 161 -34.37 -7.09 -18.52
N ASN A 162 -34.29 -6.46 -19.68
CA ASN A 162 -35.43 -6.16 -20.55
C ASN A 162 -35.89 -7.37 -21.39
N GLY A 163 -35.19 -8.52 -21.30
CA GLY A 163 -35.51 -9.70 -22.12
C GLY A 163 -35.22 -9.53 -23.62
N SER A 164 -34.51 -8.47 -24.00
CA SER A 164 -34.14 -8.18 -25.40
C SER A 164 -33.00 -9.07 -25.90
N TRP A 165 -32.27 -9.68 -24.96
CA TRP A 165 -31.16 -10.59 -25.27
C TRP A 165 -31.76 -11.95 -25.72
N ARG A 166 -31.76 -12.21 -27.01
CA ARG A 166 -32.14 -13.51 -27.55
C ARG A 166 -30.87 -14.39 -27.63
N SER A 167 -30.96 -15.64 -27.15
CA SER A 167 -29.95 -16.62 -27.48
C SER A 167 -30.08 -16.90 -28.99
N THR A 168 -29.02 -16.69 -29.72
CA THR A 168 -28.90 -17.15 -31.12
C THR A 168 -28.43 -18.60 -31.09
N ASP A 169 -29.24 -19.47 -30.52
CA ASP A 169 -29.10 -20.90 -30.72
C ASP A 169 -29.98 -21.29 -31.92
N ASP A 170 -29.42 -21.10 -33.10
CA ASP A 170 -29.77 -21.74 -34.36
C ASP A 170 -28.48 -22.16 -35.06
#